data_ff7d25ac1a01b03e90758d9d1fab1ba4
#
_entry.id   ff7d25ac1a01b03e90758d9d1fab1ba4
#
_cell.length_a   1.000
_cell.length_b   1.000
_cell.length_c   1.000
_cell.angle_alpha   90.00
_cell.angle_beta   90.00
_cell.angle_gamma   90.00
#
_symmetry.space_group_name_H-M   'P 1'
#
loop_
_entity.id
_entity.type
_entity.pdbx_description
1 polymer ?
#
loop_
_entity_poly.entity_id
_entity_poly.type
_entity_poly.pdbx_seq_one_letter_code
_entity_poly.pdbx_strand_id
1 'polypeptide(L)'
;VLFRSTPQQETSTLYPVKDIPTDHAKAQRVFASFGRKLGPETEYLVSRDFLSGREDKELLLIRFLHLAFALGPGTVKRTGHPDVAPLYEMKKSLDWEVDKFQGFVRFQEHDGMLGAVIHPKNYILPLLRGHFCARFPEENFLIYDAVHQAVLLYQNHKAQLMELAEPLTLPPPDEREQQFQDLWKQFY
;
A
#
# COMPACT_ATOMS: atom_id res chain seq x y z
N VAL A 1 8.20 -7.20 -4.14
CA VAL A 1 6.84 -6.75 -4.49
C VAL A 1 6.13 -7.95 -5.07
N LEU A 2 5.26 -8.57 -4.26
CA LEU A 2 4.41 -9.68 -4.69
C LEU A 2 3.13 -9.10 -5.31
N PHE A 3 2.96 -9.38 -6.60
CA PHE A 3 1.70 -9.12 -7.29
C PHE A 3 0.76 -10.27 -6.98
N ARG A 4 -0.30 -10.02 -6.21
CA ARG A 4 -1.45 -10.92 -6.17
C ARG A 4 -2.46 -10.44 -7.17
N SER A 5 -2.70 -11.24 -8.21
CA SER A 5 -3.96 -11.17 -8.92
C SER A 5 -5.06 -11.59 -7.94
N THR A 6 -6.08 -10.79 -7.79
CA THR A 6 -7.34 -11.12 -7.11
C THR A 6 -7.85 -12.47 -7.63
N PRO A 7 -8.44 -13.36 -6.77
CA PRO A 7 -9.03 -14.60 -7.25
C PRO A 7 -10.07 -14.27 -8.32
N GLN A 8 -9.97 -14.96 -9.43
CA GLN A 8 -10.78 -14.81 -10.63
C GLN A 8 -12.28 -14.79 -10.26
N GLN A 9 -12.90 -13.64 -10.41
CA GLN A 9 -14.29 -13.62 -10.82
C GLN A 9 -14.30 -14.15 -12.27
N GLU A 10 -15.05 -15.22 -12.53
CA GLU A 10 -15.33 -15.70 -13.87
C GLU A 10 -16.06 -14.60 -14.64
N THR A 11 -15.31 -13.70 -15.22
CA THR A 11 -15.86 -12.71 -16.15
C THR A 11 -16.07 -13.44 -17.46
N SER A 12 -17.33 -13.64 -17.85
CA SER A 12 -17.69 -14.04 -19.19
C SER A 12 -17.17 -12.98 -20.16
N THR A 13 -16.02 -13.23 -20.77
CA THR A 13 -15.42 -12.32 -21.74
C THR A 13 -15.69 -12.83 -23.15
N LEU A 14 -16.02 -11.91 -24.07
CA LEU A 14 -16.17 -12.19 -25.50
C LEU A 14 -14.84 -12.58 -26.19
N TYR A 15 -13.73 -12.41 -25.51
CA TYR A 15 -12.38 -12.67 -26.01
C TYR A 15 -11.72 -13.80 -25.20
N PRO A 16 -10.84 -14.60 -25.83
CA PRO A 16 -10.14 -15.66 -25.13
C PRO A 16 -9.23 -15.06 -24.03
N VAL A 17 -9.39 -15.58 -22.81
CA VAL A 17 -8.51 -15.23 -21.68
C VAL A 17 -7.18 -15.95 -21.89
N LYS A 18 -6.08 -15.20 -21.79
CA LYS A 18 -4.73 -15.74 -21.80
C LYS A 18 -4.11 -15.61 -20.44
N ASP A 19 -3.82 -16.74 -19.82
CA ASP A 19 -3.04 -16.77 -18.58
C ASP A 19 -1.58 -16.40 -18.86
N ILE A 20 -1.09 -15.39 -18.14
CA ILE A 20 0.31 -14.97 -18.22
C ILE A 20 0.97 -15.38 -16.90
N PRO A 21 1.88 -16.38 -16.92
CA PRO A 21 2.57 -16.78 -15.70
C PRO A 21 3.45 -15.65 -15.18
N THR A 22 3.51 -15.50 -13.85
CA THR A 22 4.39 -14.53 -13.20
C THR A 22 5.85 -14.86 -13.45
N ASP A 23 6.58 -13.92 -14.04
CA ASP A 23 8.03 -14.04 -14.28
C ASP A 23 8.76 -12.95 -13.49
N HIS A 24 9.24 -13.31 -12.31
CA HIS A 24 9.94 -12.38 -11.40
C HIS A 24 11.20 -11.77 -12.02
N ALA A 25 11.93 -12.53 -12.82
CA ALA A 25 13.15 -12.03 -13.45
C ALA A 25 12.85 -10.99 -14.53
N LYS A 26 11.78 -11.20 -15.31
CA LYS A 26 11.31 -10.19 -16.27
C LYS A 26 10.74 -8.96 -15.54
N ALA A 27 9.94 -9.15 -14.50
CA ALA A 27 9.38 -8.05 -13.70
C ALA A 27 10.49 -7.17 -13.11
N GLN A 28 11.53 -7.76 -12.53
CA GLN A 28 12.68 -7.02 -12.00
C GLN A 28 13.44 -6.24 -13.08
N ARG A 29 13.65 -6.85 -14.27
CA ARG A 29 14.31 -6.16 -15.39
C ARG A 29 13.50 -4.99 -15.90
N VAL A 30 12.18 -5.14 -16.02
CA VAL A 30 11.27 -4.06 -16.44
C VAL A 30 11.30 -2.94 -15.41
N PHE A 31 11.15 -3.26 -14.13
CA PHE A 31 11.17 -2.29 -13.05
C PHE A 31 12.50 -1.52 -13.00
N ALA A 32 13.64 -2.21 -13.05
CA ALA A 32 14.95 -1.59 -13.08
C ALA A 32 15.20 -0.71 -14.32
N SER A 33 14.41 -0.88 -15.39
CA SER A 33 14.49 -0.04 -16.59
C SER A 33 13.78 1.31 -16.41
N PHE A 34 12.86 1.45 -15.47
CA PHE A 34 12.11 2.69 -15.27
C PHE A 34 13.04 3.84 -14.89
N GLY A 35 13.80 3.70 -13.81
CA GLY A 35 14.73 4.74 -13.36
C GLY A 35 15.76 5.11 -14.42
N ARG A 36 16.31 4.11 -15.14
CA ARG A 36 17.34 4.34 -16.17
C ARG A 36 16.81 4.99 -17.45
N LYS A 37 15.62 4.59 -17.93
CA LYS A 37 15.07 5.03 -19.22
C LYS A 37 14.05 6.14 -19.09
N LEU A 38 13.28 6.16 -18.01
CA LEU A 38 12.15 7.07 -17.83
C LEU A 38 12.39 8.10 -16.72
N GLY A 39 13.45 7.93 -15.94
CA GLY A 39 13.84 8.81 -14.85
C GLY A 39 13.17 8.49 -13.50
N PRO A 40 13.72 9.04 -12.40
CA PRO A 40 13.30 8.73 -11.04
C PRO A 40 11.87 9.19 -10.72
N GLU A 41 11.39 10.26 -11.35
CA GLU A 41 10.01 10.75 -11.16
C GLU A 41 8.99 9.70 -11.63
N THR A 42 9.26 9.03 -12.77
CA THR A 42 8.39 7.95 -13.29
C THR A 42 8.45 6.72 -12.41
N GLU A 43 9.64 6.32 -11.98
CA GLU A 43 9.83 5.19 -11.07
C GLU A 43 9.07 5.42 -9.77
N TYR A 44 9.18 6.62 -9.19
CA TYR A 44 8.48 7.00 -7.98
C TYR A 44 6.95 6.95 -8.15
N LEU A 45 6.41 7.55 -9.22
CA LEU A 45 4.96 7.58 -9.48
C LEU A 45 4.41 6.16 -9.65
N VAL A 46 5.04 5.34 -10.50
CA VAL A 46 4.61 3.95 -10.76
C VAL A 46 4.67 3.11 -9.50
N SER A 47 5.74 3.21 -8.70
CA SER A 47 5.89 2.45 -7.46
C SER A 47 4.82 2.80 -6.43
N ARG A 48 4.44 4.06 -6.34
CA ARG A 48 3.37 4.49 -5.43
C ARG A 48 2.00 4.07 -5.92
N ASP A 49 1.69 4.30 -7.19
CA ASP A 49 0.39 3.98 -7.76
C ASP A 49 0.11 2.48 -7.79
N PHE A 50 1.17 1.68 -7.78
CA PHE A 50 1.06 0.25 -7.63
C PHE A 50 0.42 -0.17 -6.28
N LEU A 51 0.56 0.64 -5.24
CA LEU A 51 -0.05 0.45 -3.93
C LEU A 51 -1.53 0.87 -3.88
N SER A 52 -2.05 1.49 -4.95
CA SER A 52 -3.45 1.90 -5.03
C SER A 52 -4.41 0.70 -4.94
N GLY A 53 -5.52 0.86 -4.22
CA GLY A 53 -6.62 -0.11 -4.16
C GLY A 53 -7.60 -0.02 -5.35
N ARG A 54 -7.28 0.79 -6.37
CA ARG A 54 -8.13 0.96 -7.54
C ARG A 54 -8.13 -0.29 -8.41
N GLU A 55 -9.30 -0.77 -8.82
CA GLU A 55 -9.46 -2.03 -9.55
C GLU A 55 -8.83 -2.04 -10.95
N ASP A 56 -8.77 -0.87 -11.61
CA ASP A 56 -8.21 -0.72 -12.95
C ASP A 56 -6.75 -0.24 -12.97
N LYS A 57 -6.07 -0.24 -11.81
CA LYS A 57 -4.70 0.32 -11.66
C LYS A 57 -3.69 -0.33 -12.60
N GLU A 58 -3.75 -1.64 -12.78
CA GLU A 58 -2.82 -2.37 -13.65
C GLU A 58 -2.97 -1.92 -15.11
N LEU A 59 -4.21 -1.74 -15.58
CA LEU A 59 -4.48 -1.24 -16.93
C LEU A 59 -3.96 0.18 -17.11
N LEU A 60 -4.20 1.06 -16.14
CA LEU A 60 -3.73 2.45 -16.18
C LEU A 60 -2.20 2.52 -16.17
N LEU A 61 -1.55 1.73 -15.31
CA LEU A 61 -0.10 1.63 -15.25
C LEU A 61 0.51 1.12 -16.57
N ILE A 62 -0.09 0.08 -17.18
CA ILE A 62 0.38 -0.46 -18.45
C ILE A 62 0.25 0.58 -19.58
N ARG A 63 -0.89 1.28 -19.66
CA ARG A 63 -1.11 2.34 -20.66
C ARG A 63 -0.10 3.47 -20.51
N PHE A 64 0.08 3.95 -19.28
CA PHE A 64 1.08 4.96 -18.98
C PHE A 64 2.49 4.51 -19.34
N LEU A 65 2.90 3.30 -18.94
CA LEU A 65 4.23 2.77 -19.24
C LEU A 65 4.47 2.64 -20.74
N HIS A 66 3.48 2.17 -21.50
CA HIS A 66 3.55 2.11 -22.96
C HIS A 66 3.79 3.49 -23.56
N LEU A 67 3.03 4.50 -23.11
CA LEU A 67 3.20 5.89 -23.50
C LEU A 67 4.58 6.44 -23.11
N ALA A 68 5.02 6.17 -21.88
CA ALA A 68 6.28 6.66 -21.35
C ALA A 68 7.50 6.07 -22.08
N PHE A 69 7.46 4.80 -22.44
CA PHE A 69 8.51 4.18 -23.26
C PHE A 69 8.54 4.70 -24.70
N ALA A 70 7.39 5.14 -25.25
CA ALA A 70 7.32 5.73 -26.58
C ALA A 70 7.82 7.18 -26.60
N LEU A 71 7.48 7.99 -25.57
CA LEU A 71 7.76 9.43 -25.54
C LEU A 71 8.97 9.85 -24.71
N GLY A 72 9.49 8.93 -23.86
CA GLY A 72 10.67 9.17 -23.03
C GLY A 72 10.38 9.85 -21.66
N PRO A 73 11.44 10.28 -20.94
CA PRO A 73 11.39 10.69 -19.52
C PRO A 73 10.43 11.84 -19.18
N GLY A 74 10.14 12.72 -20.09
CA GLY A 74 9.25 13.88 -19.86
C GLY A 74 7.75 13.54 -19.80
N THR A 75 7.36 12.29 -20.06
CA THR A 75 5.96 11.86 -20.14
C THR A 75 5.21 12.07 -18.83
N VAL A 76 5.84 11.80 -17.71
CA VAL A 76 5.28 11.97 -16.37
C VAL A 76 4.79 13.41 -16.10
N LYS A 77 5.37 14.41 -16.74
CA LYS A 77 5.00 15.83 -16.58
C LYS A 77 3.77 16.25 -17.40
N ARG A 78 3.26 15.37 -18.25
CA ARG A 78 2.08 15.64 -19.10
C ARG A 78 0.78 15.36 -18.34
N THR A 79 0.56 16.02 -17.23
CA THR A 79 -0.55 15.78 -16.29
C THR A 79 -1.95 15.89 -16.88
N GLY A 80 -2.11 16.57 -18.01
CA GLY A 80 -3.38 16.65 -18.75
C GLY A 80 -3.62 15.51 -19.75
N HIS A 81 -2.66 14.59 -19.93
CA HIS A 81 -2.83 13.46 -20.84
C HIS A 81 -3.74 12.38 -20.21
N PRO A 82 -4.69 11.78 -20.98
CA PRO A 82 -5.64 10.80 -20.44
C PRO A 82 -5.00 9.55 -19.82
N ASP A 83 -3.78 9.16 -20.24
CA ASP A 83 -3.04 8.05 -19.65
C ASP A 83 -2.08 8.49 -18.52
N VAL A 84 -1.99 9.79 -18.20
CA VAL A 84 -1.14 10.33 -17.13
C VAL A 84 -1.99 10.86 -15.98
N ALA A 85 -3.06 11.59 -16.26
CA ALA A 85 -3.94 12.19 -15.24
C ALA A 85 -4.43 11.19 -14.20
N PRO A 86 -4.91 9.97 -14.56
CA PRO A 86 -5.39 9.00 -13.58
C PRO A 86 -4.32 8.55 -12.57
N LEU A 87 -3.04 8.54 -12.96
CA LEU A 87 -1.94 8.20 -12.04
C LEU A 87 -1.79 9.25 -10.94
N TYR A 88 -1.89 10.53 -11.30
CA TYR A 88 -1.85 11.61 -10.30
C TYR A 88 -3.06 11.60 -9.37
N GLU A 89 -4.23 11.19 -9.85
CA GLU A 89 -5.40 10.97 -9.01
C GLU A 89 -5.19 9.81 -8.02
N MET A 90 -4.64 8.67 -8.48
CA MET A 90 -4.29 7.54 -7.62
C MET A 90 -3.27 7.95 -6.56
N LYS A 91 -2.19 8.63 -6.97
CA LYS A 91 -1.18 9.17 -6.07
C LYS A 91 -1.79 10.08 -5.01
N LYS A 92 -2.66 11.03 -5.42
CA LYS A 92 -3.32 11.97 -4.49
C LYS A 92 -4.20 11.23 -3.47
N SER A 93 -4.97 10.24 -3.92
CA SER A 93 -5.80 9.41 -3.05
C SER A 93 -4.96 8.63 -2.05
N LEU A 94 -3.86 8.04 -2.51
CA LEU A 94 -2.92 7.30 -1.68
C LEU A 94 -2.25 8.21 -0.62
N ASP A 95 -1.73 9.37 -1.04
CA ASP A 95 -1.06 10.33 -0.15
C ASP A 95 -2.03 10.83 0.93
N TRP A 96 -3.25 11.18 0.55
CA TRP A 96 -4.28 11.60 1.51
C TRP A 96 -4.61 10.51 2.54
N GLU A 97 -4.68 9.25 2.11
CA GLU A 97 -4.95 8.14 3.02
C GLU A 97 -3.76 7.89 3.95
N VAL A 98 -2.53 7.97 3.45
CA VAL A 98 -1.31 7.88 4.26
C VAL A 98 -1.30 8.96 5.35
N ASP A 99 -1.52 10.22 4.99
CA ASP A 99 -1.56 11.35 5.92
C ASP A 99 -2.64 11.15 6.98
N LYS A 100 -3.83 10.70 6.58
CA LYS A 100 -4.92 10.37 7.50
C LYS A 100 -4.50 9.31 8.51
N PHE A 101 -3.94 8.19 8.06
CA PHE A 101 -3.55 7.11 8.97
C PHE A 101 -2.35 7.47 9.84
N GLN A 102 -1.42 8.29 9.37
CA GLN A 102 -0.33 8.81 10.20
C GLN A 102 -0.85 9.65 11.37
N GLY A 103 -1.95 10.39 11.17
CA GLY A 103 -2.57 11.21 12.21
C GLY A 103 -3.54 10.46 13.13
N PHE A 104 -4.19 9.41 12.65
CA PHE A 104 -5.36 8.82 13.32
C PHE A 104 -5.25 7.33 13.65
N VAL A 105 -4.13 6.65 13.42
CA VAL A 105 -3.94 5.28 13.90
C VAL A 105 -3.93 5.27 15.43
N ARG A 106 -4.78 4.43 16.01
CA ARG A 106 -4.87 4.23 17.45
C ARG A 106 -4.23 2.91 17.82
N PHE A 107 -3.25 3.01 18.68
CA PHE A 107 -2.61 1.85 19.27
C PHE A 107 -3.28 1.49 20.59
N GLN A 108 -3.37 0.20 20.86
CA GLN A 108 -3.77 -0.39 22.13
C GLN A 108 -2.59 -1.15 22.70
N GLU A 109 -2.38 -1.06 23.99
CA GLU A 109 -1.32 -1.81 24.64
C GLU A 109 -1.77 -3.23 24.95
N HIS A 110 -0.96 -4.22 24.58
CA HIS A 110 -1.15 -5.62 24.85
C HIS A 110 0.17 -6.23 25.32
N ASP A 111 0.31 -6.54 26.59
CA ASP A 111 1.51 -7.18 27.18
C ASP A 111 2.84 -6.49 26.78
N GLY A 112 2.88 -5.17 26.83
CA GLY A 112 4.07 -4.37 26.50
C GLY A 112 4.34 -4.20 25.00
N MET A 113 3.38 -4.49 24.16
CA MET A 113 3.42 -4.23 22.70
C MET A 113 2.24 -3.36 22.28
N LEU A 114 2.49 -2.37 21.44
CA LEU A 114 1.45 -1.53 20.86
C LEU A 114 0.83 -2.21 19.63
N GLY A 115 -0.45 -2.52 19.67
CA GLY A 115 -1.21 -3.11 18.56
C GLY A 115 -2.18 -2.12 17.93
N ALA A 116 -2.30 -2.12 16.61
CA ALA A 116 -3.32 -1.37 15.89
C ALA A 116 -3.90 -2.18 14.73
N VAL A 117 -5.21 -2.05 14.50
CA VAL A 117 -5.89 -2.60 13.32
C VAL A 117 -6.35 -1.45 12.44
N ILE A 118 -6.06 -1.53 11.14
CA ILE A 118 -6.46 -0.53 10.15
C ILE A 118 -7.22 -1.18 9.00
N HIS A 119 -8.07 -0.39 8.34
CA HIS A 119 -8.86 -0.82 7.19
C HIS A 119 -8.71 0.18 6.04
N PRO A 120 -7.52 0.29 5.44
CA PRO A 120 -7.29 1.23 4.35
C PRO A 120 -7.83 0.70 3.02
N LYS A 121 -8.15 1.62 2.10
CA LYS A 121 -8.49 1.28 0.70
C LYS A 121 -7.25 0.92 -0.12
N ASN A 122 -6.15 1.61 0.14
CA ASN A 122 -4.88 1.43 -0.54
C ASN A 122 -3.91 0.63 0.36
N TYR A 123 -2.97 -0.10 -0.24
CA TYR A 123 -1.95 -0.83 0.52
C TYR A 123 -0.89 0.13 1.08
N ILE A 124 -1.21 0.79 2.18
CA ILE A 124 -0.40 1.90 2.75
C ILE A 124 0.66 1.47 3.77
N LEU A 125 0.67 0.24 4.26
CA LEU A 125 1.64 -0.21 5.29
C LEU A 125 3.10 0.10 4.95
N PRO A 126 3.60 -0.10 3.71
CA PRO A 126 4.97 0.24 3.36
C PRO A 126 5.28 1.74 3.55
N LEU A 127 4.27 2.59 3.37
CA LEU A 127 4.39 4.05 3.46
C LEU A 127 4.28 4.56 4.90
N LEU A 128 3.56 3.85 5.75
CA LEU A 128 3.43 4.17 7.19
C LEU A 128 4.68 3.79 7.99
N ARG A 129 5.47 2.83 7.49
CA ARG A 129 6.64 2.29 8.18
C ARG A 129 7.58 3.38 8.71
N GLY A 130 8.00 4.30 7.85
CA GLY A 130 8.97 5.33 8.23
C GLY A 130 8.45 6.24 9.35
N HIS A 131 7.17 6.63 9.25
CA HIS A 131 6.53 7.49 10.23
C HIS A 131 6.46 6.84 11.62
N PHE A 132 5.93 5.60 11.70
CA PHE A 132 5.73 4.96 13.01
C PHE A 132 7.03 4.47 13.63
N CYS A 133 8.01 4.00 12.85
CA CYS A 133 9.33 3.68 13.37
C CYS A 133 10.06 4.92 13.95
N ALA A 134 9.85 6.10 13.37
CA ALA A 134 10.42 7.34 13.91
C ALA A 134 9.66 7.86 15.14
N ARG A 135 8.33 7.64 15.19
CA ARG A 135 7.48 8.07 16.29
C ARG A 135 7.65 7.21 17.55
N PHE A 136 7.86 5.91 17.38
CA PHE A 136 7.97 4.92 18.43
C PHE A 136 9.28 4.13 18.31
N PRO A 137 10.46 4.80 18.45
CA PRO A 137 11.74 4.15 18.16
C PRO A 137 12.12 3.07 19.18
N GLU A 138 11.65 3.19 20.43
CA GLU A 138 11.97 2.26 21.53
C GLU A 138 10.86 1.26 21.84
N GLU A 139 9.66 1.47 21.27
CA GLU A 139 8.50 0.62 21.51
C GLU A 139 8.44 -0.53 20.52
N ASN A 140 7.96 -1.68 20.98
CA ASN A 140 7.54 -2.73 20.06
C ASN A 140 6.11 -2.46 19.60
N PHE A 141 5.87 -2.46 18.29
CA PHE A 141 4.51 -2.26 17.77
C PHE A 141 4.17 -3.15 16.58
N LEU A 142 2.87 -3.34 16.40
CA LEU A 142 2.27 -4.07 15.30
C LEU A 142 1.12 -3.24 14.71
N ILE A 143 1.11 -3.05 13.38
CA ILE A 143 -0.03 -2.50 12.65
C ILE A 143 -0.54 -3.58 11.69
N TYR A 144 -1.77 -4.01 11.90
CA TYR A 144 -2.44 -4.99 11.05
C TYR A 144 -3.38 -4.29 10.06
N ASP A 145 -3.13 -4.49 8.78
CA ASP A 145 -4.02 -4.11 7.67
C ASP A 145 -4.99 -5.28 7.41
N ALA A 146 -6.22 -5.14 7.89
CA ALA A 146 -7.22 -6.20 7.79
C ALA A 146 -7.80 -6.35 6.37
N VAL A 147 -7.65 -5.33 5.50
CA VAL A 147 -8.13 -5.39 4.11
C VAL A 147 -7.15 -6.18 3.25
N HIS A 148 -5.85 -5.94 3.41
CA HIS A 148 -4.80 -6.57 2.61
C HIS A 148 -4.16 -7.78 3.32
N GLN A 149 -4.63 -8.13 4.54
CA GLN A 149 -4.09 -9.22 5.36
C GLN A 149 -2.56 -9.12 5.52
N ALA A 150 -2.09 -7.93 5.84
CA ALA A 150 -0.68 -7.63 5.96
C ALA A 150 -0.36 -7.00 7.32
N VAL A 151 0.86 -7.20 7.82
CA VAL A 151 1.33 -6.72 9.11
C VAL A 151 2.63 -5.95 8.95
N LEU A 152 2.70 -4.78 9.56
CA LEU A 152 3.93 -4.09 9.88
C LEU A 152 4.27 -4.40 11.33
N LEU A 153 5.28 -5.23 11.55
CA LEU A 153 5.84 -5.54 12.88
C LEU A 153 7.14 -4.74 13.06
N TYR A 154 7.23 -4.02 14.19
CA TYR A 154 8.47 -3.37 14.62
C TYR A 154 8.88 -3.91 15.99
N GLN A 155 10.01 -4.55 16.04
CA GLN A 155 10.55 -5.14 17.25
C GLN A 155 12.08 -5.14 17.20
N ASN A 156 12.72 -4.84 18.35
CA ASN A 156 14.18 -4.78 18.45
C ASN A 156 14.82 -3.86 17.38
N HIS A 157 14.25 -2.67 17.17
CA HIS A 157 14.66 -1.67 16.17
C HIS A 157 14.64 -2.17 14.72
N LYS A 158 13.87 -3.24 14.43
CA LYS A 158 13.71 -3.81 13.08
C LYS A 158 12.26 -3.82 12.68
N ALA A 159 12.00 -3.24 11.50
CA ALA A 159 10.67 -3.26 10.90
C ALA A 159 10.58 -4.34 9.83
N GLN A 160 9.54 -5.17 9.91
CA GLN A 160 9.23 -6.23 8.97
C GLN A 160 7.81 -6.04 8.43
N LEU A 161 7.65 -6.24 7.13
CA LEU A 161 6.35 -6.31 6.47
C LEU A 161 6.09 -7.76 6.10
N MET A 162 4.94 -8.29 6.51
CA MET A 162 4.56 -9.69 6.29
C MET A 162 3.12 -9.75 5.78
N GLU A 163 2.86 -10.67 4.87
CA GLU A 163 1.50 -11.05 4.49
C GLU A 163 1.07 -12.25 5.35
N LEU A 164 -0.19 -12.25 5.77
CA LEU A 164 -0.76 -13.33 6.56
C LEU A 164 -1.64 -14.22 5.69
N ALA A 165 -1.55 -15.53 5.88
CA ALA A 165 -2.43 -16.48 5.21
C ALA A 165 -3.85 -16.49 5.81
N GLU A 166 -3.96 -16.13 7.10
CA GLU A 166 -5.21 -16.09 7.85
C GLU A 166 -5.37 -14.72 8.54
N PRO A 167 -6.62 -14.25 8.74
CA PRO A 167 -6.88 -13.01 9.45
C PRO A 167 -6.32 -13.03 10.87
N LEU A 168 -5.64 -11.94 11.25
CA LEU A 168 -5.15 -11.76 12.61
C LEU A 168 -6.26 -11.16 13.49
N THR A 169 -6.49 -11.78 14.63
CA THR A 169 -7.33 -11.21 15.69
C THR A 169 -6.42 -10.77 16.82
N LEU A 170 -6.39 -9.47 17.11
CA LEU A 170 -5.70 -8.98 18.30
C LEU A 170 -6.52 -9.37 19.55
N PRO A 171 -5.86 -9.68 20.67
CA PRO A 171 -6.55 -9.93 21.92
C PRO A 171 -7.38 -8.71 22.32
N PRO A 172 -8.47 -8.88 23.08
CA PRO A 172 -9.23 -7.74 23.57
C PRO A 172 -8.33 -6.84 24.44
N PRO A 173 -8.58 -5.51 24.41
CA PRO A 173 -7.85 -4.59 25.27
C PRO A 173 -8.08 -4.94 26.75
N ASP A 174 -7.08 -4.68 27.58
CA ASP A 174 -7.23 -4.83 29.01
C ASP A 174 -8.28 -3.84 29.58
N GLU A 175 -8.69 -4.04 30.86
CA GLU A 175 -9.72 -3.21 31.50
C GLU A 175 -9.34 -1.72 31.52
N ARG A 176 -8.06 -1.40 31.61
CA ARG A 176 -7.55 -0.04 31.66
C ARG A 176 -7.64 0.65 30.31
N GLU A 177 -7.26 -0.06 29.25
CA GLU A 177 -7.39 0.41 27.86
C GLU A 177 -8.87 0.57 27.48
N GLN A 178 -9.74 -0.34 27.94
CA GLN A 178 -11.18 -0.23 27.71
C GLN A 178 -11.75 1.07 28.30
N GLN A 179 -11.33 1.45 29.52
CA GLN A 179 -11.75 2.70 30.16
C GLN A 179 -11.29 3.93 29.36
N PHE A 180 -10.06 3.92 28.83
CA PHE A 180 -9.57 5.00 27.97
C PHE A 180 -10.36 5.11 26.66
N GLN A 181 -10.72 4.00 26.05
CA GLN A 181 -11.55 3.99 24.84
C GLN A 181 -12.95 4.56 25.10
N ASP A 182 -13.56 4.23 26.24
CA ASP A 182 -14.89 4.72 26.58
C ASP A 182 -14.88 6.23 26.91
N LEU A 183 -13.84 6.72 27.60
CA LEU A 183 -13.61 8.14 27.79
C LEU A 183 -13.47 8.87 26.45
N TRP A 184 -12.71 8.33 25.52
CA TRP A 184 -12.52 8.97 24.22
C TRP A 184 -13.83 9.05 23.40
N LYS A 185 -14.65 7.98 23.38
CA LYS A 185 -15.96 8.00 22.69
C LYS A 185 -16.89 9.06 23.23
N GLN A 186 -16.70 9.48 24.49
CA GLN A 186 -17.52 10.50 25.13
C GLN A 186 -17.12 11.92 24.71
N PHE A 187 -15.90 12.12 24.20
CA PHE A 187 -15.38 13.44 23.82
C PHE A 187 -15.35 13.68 22.29
N TYR A 188 -15.63 12.68 21.47
CA TYR A 188 -15.66 12.74 20.01
C TYR A 188 -16.88 12.02 19.41
#